data_a23627d8b4802dccbfe7e41bef540a95
#
_entry.id   a23627d8b4802dccbfe7e41bef540a95
#
_cell.length_a   1.000
_cell.length_b   1.000
_cell.length_c   1.000
_cell.angle_alpha   90.00
_cell.angle_beta   90.00
_cell.angle_gamma   90.00
#
_symmetry.space_group_name_H-M   'P 1'
#
loop_
_entity.id
_entity.type
_entity.pdbx_description
1 polymer ?
#
loop_
_entity_poly.entity_id
_entity_poly.type
_entity_poly.pdbx_seq_one_letter_code
_entity_poly.pdbx_strand_id
1 'polypeptide(L)'
;MERAREIWLLRHGATEWSRNGRHTGSSDIPLLPEGEGEARALAPLLAGQHFAEVWVSPLQRARRTCELAGLGAQAQPNENLREWDYGSYEGITTAEIRQTVPGWSVWSHGCPGGEDAVAVTQRCEALIAQLLALEGNIALFAHGHLLRSLAGTWIGQGAVGGKHLALGTGSSSVLSFERENRVILRWNVPCP
;
A
#
# COMPACT_ATOMS: atom_id res chain seq x y z
N MET A 1 -13.63 25.92 -9.34
CA MET A 1 -13.53 24.49 -9.71
C MET A 1 -13.40 23.70 -8.41
N GLU A 2 -14.33 22.85 -8.14
CA GLU A 2 -14.26 21.92 -6.99
C GLU A 2 -13.03 21.03 -7.18
N ARG A 3 -12.18 20.93 -6.14
CA ARG A 3 -10.97 20.10 -6.23
C ARG A 3 -11.41 18.64 -6.35
N ALA A 4 -10.92 17.94 -7.36
CA ALA A 4 -11.21 16.52 -7.49
C ALA A 4 -10.75 15.79 -6.21
N ARG A 5 -11.56 14.87 -5.73
CA ARG A 5 -11.29 14.05 -4.54
C ARG A 5 -9.97 13.31 -4.68
N GLU A 6 -9.19 13.29 -3.61
CA GLU A 6 -7.88 12.63 -3.55
C GLU A 6 -7.93 11.42 -2.60
N ILE A 7 -7.38 10.30 -3.02
CA ILE A 7 -7.13 9.12 -2.19
C ILE A 7 -5.62 8.99 -2.04
N TRP A 8 -5.14 9.26 -0.84
CA TRP A 8 -3.72 9.25 -0.51
C TRP A 8 -3.28 7.85 -0.09
N LEU A 9 -2.25 7.34 -0.72
CA LEU A 9 -1.65 6.05 -0.45
C LEU A 9 -0.31 6.27 0.24
N LEU A 10 -0.18 5.82 1.49
CA LEU A 10 1.02 5.96 2.32
C LEU A 10 1.59 4.56 2.57
N ARG A 11 2.76 4.27 2.01
CA ARG A 11 3.45 3.01 2.32
C ARG A 11 4.16 3.14 3.66
N HIS A 12 4.08 2.10 4.50
CA HIS A 12 4.80 2.05 5.77
C HIS A 12 6.32 2.29 5.59
N GLY A 13 6.97 2.79 6.63
CA GLY A 13 8.41 3.01 6.68
C GLY A 13 9.21 1.70 6.62
N ALA A 14 10.53 1.82 6.48
CA ALA A 14 11.44 0.69 6.36
C ALA A 14 11.33 -0.29 7.53
N THR A 15 11.35 -1.59 7.20
CA THR A 15 11.46 -2.71 8.12
C THR A 15 12.67 -3.55 7.76
N GLU A 16 13.11 -4.46 8.63
CA GLU A 16 14.22 -5.34 8.32
C GLU A 16 13.97 -6.14 7.03
N TRP A 17 12.78 -6.70 6.87
CA TRP A 17 12.46 -7.50 5.70
C TRP A 17 12.26 -6.68 4.42
N SER A 18 11.74 -5.45 4.51
CA SER A 18 11.67 -4.58 3.33
C SER A 18 13.07 -4.19 2.83
N ARG A 19 14.04 -4.05 3.75
CA ARG A 19 15.43 -3.71 3.43
C ARG A 19 16.20 -4.87 2.80
N ASN A 20 15.96 -6.10 3.26
CA ASN A 20 16.66 -7.30 2.77
C ASN A 20 15.89 -8.04 1.66
N GLY A 21 14.73 -7.52 1.23
CA GLY A 21 13.95 -8.05 0.10
C GLY A 21 13.11 -9.28 0.43
N ARG A 22 12.90 -9.60 1.71
CA ARG A 22 12.01 -10.69 2.14
C ARG A 22 10.55 -10.29 2.01
N HIS A 23 9.72 -11.19 1.52
CA HIS A 23 8.29 -10.99 1.45
C HIS A 23 7.69 -10.93 2.86
N THR A 24 6.98 -9.84 3.15
CA THR A 24 6.39 -9.56 4.47
C THR A 24 4.89 -9.38 4.32
N GLY A 25 4.14 -10.45 4.40
CA GLY A 25 2.67 -10.47 4.37
C GLY A 25 2.07 -10.35 5.76
N SER A 26 1.73 -11.52 6.32
CA SER A 26 1.07 -11.64 7.63
C SER A 26 2.03 -11.46 8.82
N SER A 27 3.34 -11.65 8.64
CA SER A 27 4.34 -11.42 9.70
C SER A 27 4.31 -9.98 10.16
N ASP A 28 4.13 -9.79 11.48
CA ASP A 28 3.96 -8.46 12.05
C ASP A 28 5.31 -7.85 12.50
N ILE A 29 6.15 -7.52 11.52
CA ILE A 29 7.50 -6.97 11.69
C ILE A 29 7.41 -5.47 12.02
N PRO A 30 8.16 -4.97 13.05
CA PRO A 30 8.19 -3.54 13.40
C PRO A 30 8.99 -2.71 12.39
N LEU A 31 8.82 -1.40 12.48
CA LEU A 31 9.67 -0.44 11.76
C LEU A 31 11.11 -0.48 12.33
N LEU A 32 12.05 -0.23 11.44
CA LEU A 32 13.42 0.13 11.83
C LEU A 32 13.47 1.61 12.28
N PRO A 33 14.53 2.06 12.99
CA PRO A 33 14.69 3.48 13.32
C PRO A 33 14.62 4.42 12.11
N GLU A 34 15.25 4.03 10.99
CA GLU A 34 15.13 4.77 9.72
C GLU A 34 13.70 4.80 9.21
N GLY A 35 12.96 3.69 9.32
CA GLY A 35 11.54 3.62 8.91
C GLY A 35 10.64 4.49 9.78
N GLU A 36 10.95 4.64 11.08
CA GLU A 36 10.28 5.65 11.91
C GLU A 36 10.62 7.08 11.48
N GLY A 37 11.85 7.33 11.04
CA GLY A 37 12.26 8.60 10.44
C GLY A 37 11.46 8.93 9.18
N GLU A 38 11.36 7.97 8.25
CA GLU A 38 10.52 8.09 7.05
C GLU A 38 9.05 8.38 7.40
N ALA A 39 8.51 7.70 8.41
CA ALA A 39 7.13 7.91 8.86
C ALA A 39 6.91 9.33 9.42
N ARG A 40 7.86 9.86 10.21
CA ARG A 40 7.80 11.24 10.72
C ARG A 40 7.92 12.27 9.59
N ALA A 41 8.69 11.98 8.55
CA ALA A 41 8.83 12.87 7.39
C ALA A 41 7.54 13.04 6.59
N LEU A 42 6.57 12.11 6.72
CA LEU A 42 5.21 12.27 6.16
C LEU A 42 4.40 13.37 6.86
N ALA A 43 4.63 13.63 8.14
CA ALA A 43 3.79 14.52 8.94
C ALA A 43 3.65 15.95 8.36
N PRO A 44 4.73 16.65 7.95
CA PRO A 44 4.60 17.97 7.34
C PRO A 44 3.76 17.97 6.04
N LEU A 45 3.86 16.92 5.24
CA LEU A 45 3.10 16.76 4.00
C LEU A 45 1.60 16.60 4.28
N LEU A 46 1.24 15.91 5.35
CA LEU A 46 -0.13 15.58 5.72
C LEU A 46 -0.79 16.63 6.60
N ALA A 47 -0.03 17.44 7.35
CA ALA A 47 -0.54 18.45 8.29
C ALA A 47 -1.44 19.50 7.63
N GLY A 48 -1.24 19.80 6.34
CA GLY A 48 -2.06 20.75 5.58
C GLY A 48 -3.25 20.10 4.86
N GLN A 49 -3.44 18.79 5.02
CA GLN A 49 -4.52 18.06 4.36
C GLN A 49 -5.68 17.83 5.32
N HIS A 50 -6.89 17.85 4.76
CA HIS A 50 -8.09 17.46 5.50
C HIS A 50 -8.60 16.14 4.93
N PHE A 51 -8.60 15.10 5.76
CA PHE A 51 -9.11 13.78 5.42
C PHE A 51 -10.45 13.54 6.09
N ALA A 52 -11.45 13.14 5.30
CA ALA A 52 -12.74 12.69 5.83
C ALA A 52 -12.61 11.33 6.54
N GLU A 53 -11.71 10.47 6.02
CA GLU A 53 -11.43 9.16 6.58
C GLU A 53 -9.92 8.87 6.53
N VAL A 54 -9.41 8.18 7.55
CA VAL A 54 -8.06 7.64 7.59
C VAL A 54 -8.16 6.15 7.88
N TRP A 55 -7.79 5.33 6.93
CA TRP A 55 -7.78 3.89 7.09
C TRP A 55 -6.37 3.34 7.16
N VAL A 56 -6.17 2.34 7.99
CA VAL A 56 -4.86 1.76 8.24
C VAL A 56 -4.92 0.23 8.23
N SER A 57 -3.91 -0.41 7.63
CA SER A 57 -3.73 -1.85 7.79
C SER A 57 -3.59 -2.22 9.28
N PRO A 58 -4.15 -3.33 9.74
CA PRO A 58 -4.03 -3.76 11.13
C PRO A 58 -2.59 -4.11 11.55
N LEU A 59 -1.64 -4.26 10.61
CA LEU A 59 -0.26 -4.62 10.89
C LEU A 59 0.52 -3.45 11.50
N GLN A 60 1.36 -3.75 12.51
CA GLN A 60 2.00 -2.74 13.35
C GLN A 60 2.85 -1.73 12.55
N ARG A 61 3.55 -2.15 11.51
CA ARG A 61 4.37 -1.27 10.67
C ARG A 61 3.56 -0.16 10.00
N ALA A 62 2.35 -0.47 9.52
CA ALA A 62 1.44 0.53 8.93
C ALA A 62 0.82 1.41 10.00
N ARG A 63 0.35 0.83 11.11
CA ARG A 63 -0.21 1.57 12.25
C ARG A 63 0.82 2.55 12.83
N ARG A 64 2.06 2.07 13.07
CA ARG A 64 3.13 2.91 13.60
C ARG A 64 3.49 4.04 12.64
N THR A 65 3.50 3.77 11.33
CA THR A 65 3.68 4.83 10.32
C THR A 65 2.59 5.88 10.40
N CYS A 66 1.33 5.48 10.49
CA CYS A 66 0.18 6.38 10.63
C CYS A 66 0.26 7.25 11.90
N GLU A 67 0.64 6.65 13.04
CA GLU A 67 0.84 7.35 14.31
C GLU A 67 1.92 8.44 14.18
N LEU A 68 3.10 8.07 13.67
CA LEU A 68 4.24 8.98 13.50
C LEU A 68 3.98 10.06 12.45
N ALA A 69 3.15 9.78 11.46
CA ALA A 69 2.67 10.75 10.48
C ALA A 69 1.60 11.72 11.02
N GLY A 70 1.20 11.57 12.31
CA GLY A 70 0.27 12.47 12.98
C GLY A 70 -1.22 12.17 12.78
N LEU A 71 -1.56 11.04 12.13
CA LEU A 71 -2.95 10.67 11.83
C LEU A 71 -3.50 9.50 12.66
N GLY A 72 -2.72 8.98 13.61
CA GLY A 72 -3.07 7.79 14.39
C GLY A 72 -4.37 7.93 15.20
N ALA A 73 -4.68 9.11 15.72
CA ALA A 73 -5.87 9.33 16.56
C ALA A 73 -7.21 9.17 15.80
N GLN A 74 -7.21 9.37 14.48
CA GLN A 74 -8.40 9.23 13.63
C GLN A 74 -8.38 7.98 12.76
N ALA A 75 -7.30 7.17 12.86
CA ALA A 75 -7.12 6.00 12.02
C ALA A 75 -8.06 4.86 12.41
N GLN A 76 -8.73 4.29 11.42
CA GLN A 76 -9.58 3.11 11.56
C GLN A 76 -8.93 1.91 10.86
N PRO A 77 -8.83 0.74 11.51
CA PRO A 77 -8.29 -0.45 10.88
C PRO A 77 -9.21 -0.96 9.77
N ASN A 78 -8.62 -1.37 8.65
CA ASN A 78 -9.33 -1.99 7.53
C ASN A 78 -8.56 -3.22 7.08
N GLU A 79 -9.17 -4.41 7.19
CA GLU A 79 -8.55 -5.69 6.87
C GLU A 79 -8.17 -5.80 5.37
N ASN A 80 -8.90 -5.12 4.48
CA ASN A 80 -8.58 -5.08 3.05
C ASN A 80 -7.26 -4.33 2.74
N LEU A 81 -6.69 -3.61 3.73
CA LEU A 81 -5.39 -2.96 3.62
C LEU A 81 -4.20 -3.84 4.03
N ARG A 82 -4.42 -5.10 4.43
CA ARG A 82 -3.32 -6.05 4.66
C ARG A 82 -2.47 -6.21 3.41
N GLU A 83 -1.20 -6.50 3.61
CA GLU A 83 -0.30 -6.82 2.49
C GLU A 83 -0.78 -8.10 1.78
N TRP A 84 -0.28 -8.32 0.59
CA TRP A 84 -0.42 -9.58 -0.15
C TRP A 84 -0.06 -10.75 0.77
N ASP A 85 -0.91 -11.77 0.82
CA ASP A 85 -0.61 -13.00 1.54
C ASP A 85 0.35 -13.84 0.71
N TYR A 86 1.57 -13.95 1.19
CA TYR A 86 2.61 -14.71 0.46
C TYR A 86 2.59 -16.21 0.77
N GLY A 87 1.72 -16.70 1.67
CA GLY A 87 1.62 -18.11 2.00
C GLY A 87 2.97 -18.72 2.34
N SER A 88 3.37 -19.78 1.63
CA SER A 88 4.66 -20.47 1.84
C SER A 88 5.89 -19.63 1.47
N TYR A 89 5.71 -18.49 0.82
CA TYR A 89 6.82 -17.59 0.46
C TYR A 89 7.01 -16.44 1.46
N GLU A 90 6.29 -16.47 2.56
CA GLU A 90 6.51 -15.54 3.67
C GLU A 90 7.95 -15.64 4.20
N GLY A 91 8.63 -14.52 4.36
CA GLY A 91 9.99 -14.45 4.91
C GLY A 91 11.13 -14.86 3.98
N ILE A 92 10.86 -15.20 2.71
CA ILE A 92 11.90 -15.51 1.72
C ILE A 92 11.91 -14.47 0.60
N THR A 93 13.04 -14.37 -0.08
CA THR A 93 13.26 -13.39 -1.16
C THR A 93 12.82 -13.93 -2.52
N THR A 94 12.58 -13.04 -3.48
CA THR A 94 12.34 -13.44 -4.88
C THR A 94 13.48 -14.28 -5.45
N ALA A 95 14.73 -14.00 -5.08
CA ALA A 95 15.89 -14.76 -5.54
C ALA A 95 15.87 -16.20 -5.02
N GLU A 96 15.53 -16.41 -3.74
CA GLU A 96 15.38 -17.73 -3.14
C GLU A 96 14.25 -18.53 -3.81
N ILE A 97 13.08 -17.91 -4.04
CA ILE A 97 11.94 -18.57 -4.71
C ILE A 97 12.34 -19.01 -6.13
N ARG A 98 13.06 -18.18 -6.87
CA ARG A 98 13.48 -18.46 -8.24
C ARG A 98 14.48 -19.62 -8.38
N GLN A 99 15.09 -20.06 -7.29
CA GLN A 99 15.91 -21.29 -7.29
C GLN A 99 15.06 -22.53 -7.56
N THR A 100 13.79 -22.54 -7.13
CA THR A 100 12.87 -23.66 -7.32
C THR A 100 11.80 -23.39 -8.38
N VAL A 101 11.44 -22.11 -8.60
CA VAL A 101 10.44 -21.66 -9.58
C VAL A 101 11.07 -20.60 -10.50
N PRO A 102 11.82 -20.98 -11.55
CA PRO A 102 12.45 -20.03 -12.45
C PRO A 102 11.44 -19.04 -13.04
N GLY A 103 11.80 -17.75 -13.03
CA GLY A 103 10.94 -16.68 -13.55
C GLY A 103 9.77 -16.28 -12.62
N TRP A 104 9.68 -16.84 -11.43
CA TRP A 104 8.61 -16.49 -10.49
C TRP A 104 8.50 -14.98 -10.29
N SER A 105 7.24 -14.54 -10.24
CA SER A 105 6.83 -13.21 -9.85
C SER A 105 5.49 -13.30 -9.14
N VAL A 106 5.31 -12.56 -8.08
CA VAL A 106 4.03 -12.50 -7.35
C VAL A 106 2.86 -12.14 -8.28
N TRP A 107 3.13 -11.33 -9.30
CA TRP A 107 2.14 -10.84 -10.26
C TRP A 107 1.61 -11.90 -11.24
N SER A 108 2.36 -12.95 -11.49
CA SER A 108 2.05 -13.97 -12.51
C SER A 108 1.91 -15.39 -11.99
N HIS A 109 2.52 -15.70 -10.84
CA HIS A 109 2.55 -17.06 -10.30
C HIS A 109 1.75 -17.20 -9.00
N GLY A 110 1.47 -16.07 -8.30
CA GLY A 110 0.87 -16.13 -6.97
C GLY A 110 1.76 -16.79 -5.93
N CYS A 111 1.18 -17.16 -4.80
CA CYS A 111 1.88 -17.72 -3.65
C CYS A 111 1.15 -18.98 -3.15
N PRO A 112 1.84 -20.14 -3.05
CA PRO A 112 1.21 -21.37 -2.55
C PRO A 112 0.66 -21.20 -1.12
N GLY A 113 -0.62 -21.47 -0.94
CA GLY A 113 -1.30 -21.26 0.34
C GLY A 113 -1.58 -19.82 0.71
N GLY A 114 -1.29 -18.88 -0.19
CA GLY A 114 -1.56 -17.45 -0.07
C GLY A 114 -2.43 -16.93 -1.21
N GLU A 115 -2.28 -15.64 -1.54
CA GLU A 115 -3.05 -14.99 -2.60
C GLU A 115 -2.37 -15.10 -3.97
N ASP A 116 -3.19 -15.04 -5.01
CA ASP A 116 -2.78 -14.76 -6.38
C ASP A 116 -3.28 -13.36 -6.83
N ALA A 117 -2.93 -12.97 -8.04
CA ALA A 117 -3.31 -11.66 -8.57
C ALA A 117 -4.84 -11.50 -8.75
N VAL A 118 -5.58 -12.60 -8.93
CA VAL A 118 -7.05 -12.56 -9.05
C VAL A 118 -7.67 -12.25 -7.70
N ALA A 119 -7.27 -12.96 -6.65
CA ALA A 119 -7.76 -12.73 -5.28
C ALA A 119 -7.44 -11.31 -4.80
N VAL A 120 -6.22 -10.82 -5.04
CA VAL A 120 -5.84 -9.45 -4.68
C VAL A 120 -6.60 -8.42 -5.51
N THR A 121 -6.88 -8.67 -6.80
CA THR A 121 -7.72 -7.78 -7.61
C THR A 121 -9.12 -7.66 -7.01
N GLN A 122 -9.75 -8.77 -6.65
CA GLN A 122 -11.09 -8.77 -6.01
C GLN A 122 -11.10 -8.00 -4.68
N ARG A 123 -10.06 -8.17 -3.87
CA ARG A 123 -9.88 -7.43 -2.60
C ARG A 123 -9.71 -5.92 -2.86
N CYS A 124 -8.95 -5.55 -3.87
CA CYS A 124 -8.79 -4.15 -4.29
C CYS A 124 -10.10 -3.57 -4.85
N GLU A 125 -10.87 -4.32 -5.63
CA GLU A 125 -12.18 -3.89 -6.12
C GLU A 125 -13.16 -3.64 -4.97
N ALA A 126 -13.21 -4.54 -3.98
CA ALA A 126 -14.02 -4.35 -2.78
C ALA A 126 -13.60 -3.09 -2.00
N LEU A 127 -12.29 -2.85 -1.85
CA LEU A 127 -11.76 -1.63 -1.24
C LEU A 127 -12.14 -0.38 -2.04
N ILE A 128 -12.01 -0.41 -3.36
CA ILE A 128 -12.40 0.69 -4.25
C ILE A 128 -13.90 1.00 -4.10
N ALA A 129 -14.75 -0.02 -4.04
CA ALA A 129 -16.20 0.18 -3.83
C ALA A 129 -16.49 0.89 -2.51
N GLN A 130 -15.81 0.53 -1.42
CA GLN A 130 -15.91 1.22 -0.13
C GLN A 130 -15.45 2.68 -0.25
N LEU A 131 -14.29 2.90 -0.89
CA LEU A 131 -13.75 4.25 -1.11
C LEU A 131 -14.74 5.11 -1.92
N LEU A 132 -15.34 4.59 -2.96
CA LEU A 132 -16.26 5.33 -3.83
C LEU A 132 -17.57 5.73 -3.12
N ALA A 133 -17.96 5.02 -2.08
CA ALA A 133 -19.14 5.33 -1.28
C ALA A 133 -18.94 6.51 -0.30
N LEU A 134 -17.70 6.96 -0.12
CA LEU A 134 -17.36 8.05 0.81
C LEU A 134 -17.22 9.38 0.04
N GLU A 135 -17.30 10.48 0.74
CA GLU A 135 -17.01 11.83 0.25
C GLU A 135 -15.73 12.39 0.87
N GLY A 136 -15.13 13.37 0.21
CA GLY A 136 -13.90 14.03 0.68
C GLY A 136 -12.63 13.20 0.42
N ASN A 137 -11.50 13.71 0.90
CA ASN A 137 -10.20 13.05 0.76
C ASN A 137 -10.04 11.93 1.79
N ILE A 138 -9.32 10.88 1.41
CA ILE A 138 -9.11 9.69 2.24
C ILE A 138 -7.61 9.38 2.28
N ALA A 139 -7.10 9.00 3.45
CA ALA A 139 -5.73 8.51 3.60
C ALA A 139 -5.72 7.01 3.89
N LEU A 140 -4.88 6.26 3.18
CA LEU A 140 -4.70 4.81 3.34
C LEU A 140 -3.24 4.52 3.72
N PHE A 141 -3.02 3.96 4.90
CA PHE A 141 -1.70 3.51 5.35
C PHE A 141 -1.60 2.00 5.18
N ALA A 142 -0.73 1.54 4.27
CA ALA A 142 -0.65 0.14 3.92
C ALA A 142 0.75 -0.26 3.41
N HIS A 143 0.81 -1.18 2.45
CA HIS A 143 2.00 -1.96 2.11
C HIS A 143 2.33 -1.89 0.61
N GLY A 144 3.54 -2.39 0.29
CA GLY A 144 4.11 -2.26 -1.03
C GLY A 144 3.29 -2.92 -2.15
N HIS A 145 3.06 -4.23 -2.08
CA HIS A 145 2.34 -4.92 -3.16
C HIS A 145 0.85 -4.58 -3.18
N LEU A 146 0.23 -4.42 -2.01
CA LEU A 146 -1.18 -4.04 -1.97
C LEU A 146 -1.43 -2.67 -2.60
N LEU A 147 -0.68 -1.62 -2.23
CA LEU A 147 -0.90 -0.28 -2.77
C LEU A 147 -0.61 -0.21 -4.27
N ARG A 148 0.39 -0.95 -4.76
CA ARG A 148 0.67 -1.10 -6.20
C ARG A 148 -0.50 -1.81 -6.91
N SER A 149 -1.04 -2.88 -6.31
CA SER A 149 -2.20 -3.61 -6.82
C SER A 149 -3.46 -2.73 -6.83
N LEU A 150 -3.66 -1.95 -5.77
CA LEU A 150 -4.77 -1.01 -5.68
C LEU A 150 -4.72 0.04 -6.79
N ALA A 151 -3.53 0.61 -7.04
CA ALA A 151 -3.35 1.58 -8.11
C ALA A 151 -3.54 0.96 -9.50
N GLY A 152 -3.03 -0.26 -9.74
CA GLY A 152 -3.28 -1.01 -10.97
C GLY A 152 -4.77 -1.28 -11.20
N THR A 153 -5.48 -1.71 -10.17
CA THR A 153 -6.92 -1.96 -10.20
C THR A 153 -7.70 -0.65 -10.39
N TRP A 154 -7.27 0.43 -9.74
CA TRP A 154 -7.86 1.76 -9.87
C TRP A 154 -7.93 2.22 -11.32
N ILE A 155 -6.87 2.01 -12.10
CA ILE A 155 -6.80 2.37 -13.53
C ILE A 155 -7.29 1.25 -14.48
N GLY A 156 -7.98 0.23 -13.96
CA GLY A 156 -8.58 -0.83 -14.76
C GLY A 156 -7.64 -1.93 -15.24
N GLN A 157 -6.42 -2.03 -14.66
CA GLN A 157 -5.42 -3.04 -15.04
C GLN A 157 -5.37 -4.24 -14.08
N GLY A 158 -6.24 -4.28 -13.06
CA GLY A 158 -6.18 -5.27 -11.99
C GLY A 158 -4.87 -5.19 -11.18
N ALA A 159 -4.70 -6.12 -10.24
CA ALA A 159 -3.50 -6.18 -9.41
C ALA A 159 -2.21 -6.31 -10.25
N VAL A 160 -2.27 -7.04 -11.37
CA VAL A 160 -1.13 -7.23 -12.28
C VAL A 160 -0.57 -5.90 -12.81
N GLY A 161 -1.39 -4.87 -12.96
CA GLY A 161 -0.95 -3.51 -13.35
C GLY A 161 0.09 -2.94 -12.37
N GLY A 162 0.06 -3.36 -11.11
CA GLY A 162 1.01 -2.96 -10.08
C GLY A 162 2.47 -3.33 -10.37
N LYS A 163 2.73 -4.30 -11.24
CA LYS A 163 4.11 -4.70 -11.63
C LYS A 163 4.90 -3.54 -12.27
N HIS A 164 4.19 -2.60 -12.88
CA HIS A 164 4.78 -1.43 -13.55
C HIS A 164 4.98 -0.22 -12.65
N LEU A 165 4.55 -0.31 -11.40
CA LEU A 165 4.53 0.79 -10.44
C LEU A 165 5.55 0.53 -9.32
N ALA A 166 6.72 1.17 -9.36
CA ALA A 166 7.65 1.13 -8.23
C ALA A 166 7.09 1.91 -7.03
N LEU A 167 7.36 1.44 -5.80
CA LEU A 167 6.88 2.12 -4.59
C LEU A 167 7.88 1.92 -3.45
N GLY A 168 8.52 2.99 -3.01
CA GLY A 168 9.48 3.02 -1.88
C GLY A 168 8.79 3.00 -0.52
N THR A 169 9.50 2.62 0.54
CA THR A 169 9.06 2.78 1.94
C THR A 169 8.91 4.25 2.28
N GLY A 170 7.99 4.61 3.18
CA GLY A 170 7.75 6.00 3.59
C GLY A 170 7.30 6.94 2.45
N SER A 171 6.94 6.41 1.28
CA SER A 171 6.50 7.22 0.15
C SER A 171 5.00 7.51 0.18
N SER A 172 4.62 8.60 -0.47
CA SER A 172 3.23 8.98 -0.72
C SER A 172 2.86 8.87 -2.19
N SER A 173 1.62 8.50 -2.47
CA SER A 173 1.03 8.50 -3.81
C SER A 173 -0.41 9.01 -3.72
N VAL A 174 -0.98 9.46 -4.83
CA VAL A 174 -2.35 9.98 -4.85
C VAL A 174 -3.09 9.46 -6.07
N LEU A 175 -4.22 8.81 -5.81
CA LEU A 175 -5.21 8.47 -6.80
C LEU A 175 -6.29 9.56 -6.82
N SER A 176 -6.84 9.87 -7.98
CA SER A 176 -7.84 10.91 -8.14
C SER A 176 -8.68 10.67 -9.40
N PHE A 177 -9.40 11.69 -9.81
CA PHE A 177 -10.20 11.70 -11.02
C PHE A 177 -9.76 12.85 -11.94
N GLU A 178 -9.74 12.57 -13.22
CA GLU A 178 -9.74 13.58 -14.27
C GLU A 178 -11.06 13.49 -15.01
N ARG A 179 -11.97 14.42 -14.72
CA ARG A 179 -13.39 14.31 -15.09
C ARG A 179 -13.98 12.99 -14.53
N GLU A 180 -14.50 12.11 -15.39
CA GLU A 180 -15.03 10.80 -15.04
C GLU A 180 -13.97 9.68 -14.95
N ASN A 181 -12.73 9.96 -15.37
CA ASN A 181 -11.70 8.94 -15.45
C ASN A 181 -10.92 8.83 -14.12
N ARG A 182 -10.68 7.61 -13.69
CA ARG A 182 -9.77 7.32 -12.57
C ARG A 182 -8.33 7.47 -13.04
N VAL A 183 -7.54 8.26 -12.30
CA VAL A 183 -6.14 8.55 -12.65
C VAL A 183 -5.21 8.36 -11.46
N ILE A 184 -3.94 8.14 -11.74
CA ILE A 184 -2.85 8.27 -10.76
C ILE A 184 -2.33 9.70 -10.87
N LEU A 185 -2.66 10.55 -9.90
CA LEU A 185 -2.29 11.96 -9.92
C LEU A 185 -0.82 12.18 -9.53
N ARG A 186 -0.34 11.43 -8.53
CA ARG A 186 1.06 11.42 -8.06
C ARG A 186 1.44 10.00 -7.70
N TRP A 187 2.70 9.62 -7.95
CA TRP A 187 3.14 8.27 -7.64
C TRP A 187 4.56 8.24 -7.06
N ASN A 188 4.72 7.49 -5.95
CA ASN A 188 6.00 7.18 -5.32
C ASN A 188 6.82 8.43 -4.99
N VAL A 189 6.16 9.44 -4.42
CA VAL A 189 6.83 10.67 -3.99
C VAL A 189 7.52 10.41 -2.65
N PRO A 190 8.87 10.44 -2.60
CA PRO A 190 9.57 10.30 -1.33
C PRO A 190 9.30 11.50 -0.44
N CYS A 191 9.30 11.31 0.87
CA CYS A 191 9.32 12.43 1.81
C CYS A 191 10.74 13.00 1.92
N PRO A 192 10.88 14.32 2.01
CA PRO A 192 12.18 14.99 2.14
C PRO A 192 12.90 14.64 3.45
#